data_53fa2503ed497e934b57e872fc8f469d
#
_entry.id   53fa2503ed497e934b57e872fc8f469d
#
_cell.length_a   1.000
_cell.length_b   1.000
_cell.length_c   1.000
_cell.angle_alpha   90.00
_cell.angle_beta   90.00
_cell.angle_gamma   90.00
#
_symmetry.space_group_name_H-M   'P 1'
#
loop_
_entity.id
_entity.type
_entity.pdbx_description
1 polymer ?
#
loop_
_entity_poly.entity_id
_entity_poly.type
_entity_poly.pdbx_seq_one_letter_code
_entity_poly.pdbx_strand_id
1 'polypeptide(L)'
;MSERTADVLIVGAGVMGCAAAYQLARDGARVLLFDQFAIGHDRGSSHGPSRIIRLAYDSLDYVALARASYTLWRELEAASGARLLRPVGGLDVGAPDAQALDEIRATYLAAGVPFEALDRAAIMTRFPQFRLPEGTVGLYQADYGLLAADRCVATLADQARRYGATIRASEPVRTIRATSGGVELRTDQGVYSADRLILSAGSWIGPLLRQLDLDLPLTVQKEQVAFFRARDPEAFMPGRLPLVIHRFPNTTSLGSVFPIFDHAGVKVMIDRVGPQVAPDDPDRSIDTMLLERLHAYAADLLPGLTGEIIAAVSCRYTMTPDEHFIIDRHPVHPQIVIASPCSGHGFKFGAVIGRILADLALHGATAYDIARFRLDRPALAGG
;
A
#
# COMPACT_ATOMS: atom_id res chain seq x y z
N MET A 1 6.14 -38.02 12.85
CA MET A 1 5.95 -36.60 12.50
C MET A 1 5.05 -36.59 11.28
N SER A 2 3.88 -35.89 11.31
CA SER A 2 3.04 -35.77 10.13
C SER A 2 3.82 -35.08 9.01
N GLU A 3 3.63 -35.55 7.78
CA GLU A 3 4.23 -34.92 6.59
C GLU A 3 3.78 -33.46 6.49
N ARG A 4 4.74 -32.53 6.28
CA ARG A 4 4.42 -31.10 6.17
C ARG A 4 3.68 -30.79 4.88
N THR A 5 2.62 -29.99 5.00
CA THR A 5 1.78 -29.62 3.84
C THR A 5 2.50 -28.66 2.88
N ALA A 6 3.39 -27.79 3.42
CA ALA A 6 4.18 -26.81 2.67
C ALA A 6 5.49 -26.50 3.40
N ASP A 7 6.37 -25.75 2.77
CA ASP A 7 7.55 -25.16 3.41
C ASP A 7 7.18 -23.85 4.11
N VAL A 8 6.31 -23.05 3.47
CA VAL A 8 5.82 -21.78 3.98
C VAL A 8 4.31 -21.66 3.83
N LEU A 9 3.62 -21.30 4.92
CA LEU A 9 2.22 -20.89 4.93
C LEU A 9 2.17 -19.35 4.92
N ILE A 10 1.18 -18.80 4.22
CA ILE A 10 0.94 -17.34 4.18
C ILE A 10 -0.53 -17.09 4.48
N VAL A 11 -0.83 -16.11 5.34
CA VAL A 11 -2.19 -15.68 5.64
C VAL A 11 -2.40 -14.24 5.18
N GLY A 12 -3.36 -14.05 4.27
CA GLY A 12 -3.70 -12.79 3.62
C GLY A 12 -3.15 -12.68 2.20
N ALA A 13 -4.03 -12.75 1.20
CA ALA A 13 -3.71 -12.65 -0.22
C ALA A 13 -3.94 -11.24 -0.80
N GLY A 14 -3.67 -10.21 -0.01
CA GLY A 14 -3.47 -8.85 -0.49
C GLY A 14 -2.15 -8.72 -1.26
N VAL A 15 -1.77 -7.49 -1.64
CA VAL A 15 -0.55 -7.23 -2.41
C VAL A 15 0.70 -7.83 -1.76
N MET A 16 0.80 -7.80 -0.42
CA MET A 16 1.98 -8.28 0.31
C MET A 16 2.09 -9.80 0.29
N GLY A 17 1.00 -10.49 0.61
CA GLY A 17 0.99 -11.96 0.63
C GLY A 17 1.12 -12.57 -0.76
N CYS A 18 0.45 -11.99 -1.78
CA CYS A 18 0.64 -12.41 -3.16
C CYS A 18 2.08 -12.19 -3.65
N ALA A 19 2.71 -11.05 -3.27
CA ALA A 19 4.09 -10.79 -3.62
C ALA A 19 5.07 -11.75 -2.91
N ALA A 20 4.85 -12.03 -1.62
CA ALA A 20 5.64 -13.03 -0.89
C ALA A 20 5.48 -14.43 -1.50
N ALA A 21 4.25 -14.84 -1.82
CA ALA A 21 4.00 -16.13 -2.45
C ALA A 21 4.70 -16.26 -3.81
N TYR A 22 4.66 -15.20 -4.63
CA TYR A 22 5.38 -15.15 -5.91
C TYR A 22 6.90 -15.32 -5.72
N GLN A 23 7.50 -14.56 -4.80
CA GLN A 23 8.95 -14.63 -4.57
C GLN A 23 9.37 -16.00 -4.04
N LEU A 24 8.67 -16.52 -3.03
CA LEU A 24 8.94 -17.83 -2.43
C LEU A 24 8.81 -18.97 -3.44
N ALA A 25 7.72 -18.99 -4.22
CA ALA A 25 7.51 -20.03 -5.22
C ALA A 25 8.54 -19.95 -6.35
N ARG A 26 8.94 -18.73 -6.78
CA ARG A 26 10.02 -18.52 -7.73
C ARG A 26 11.36 -19.06 -7.22
N ASP A 27 11.60 -18.95 -5.93
CA ASP A 27 12.79 -19.47 -5.27
C ASP A 27 12.70 -20.99 -4.97
N GLY A 28 11.63 -21.67 -5.40
CA GLY A 28 11.44 -23.12 -5.33
C GLY A 28 10.79 -23.63 -4.05
N ALA A 29 10.30 -22.76 -3.16
CA ALA A 29 9.60 -23.17 -1.95
C ALA A 29 8.17 -23.66 -2.27
N ARG A 30 7.70 -24.67 -1.54
CA ARG A 30 6.29 -25.11 -1.55
C ARG A 30 5.47 -24.15 -0.70
N VAL A 31 4.56 -23.39 -1.34
CA VAL A 31 3.79 -22.31 -0.72
C VAL A 31 2.30 -22.62 -0.70
N LEU A 32 1.67 -22.43 0.47
CA LEU A 32 0.21 -22.36 0.62
C LEU A 32 -0.16 -20.96 1.12
N LEU A 33 -0.94 -20.25 0.33
CA LEU A 33 -1.45 -18.91 0.64
C LEU A 33 -2.95 -18.98 0.90
N PHE A 34 -3.39 -18.47 2.05
CA PHE A 34 -4.79 -18.44 2.48
C PHE A 34 -5.36 -17.04 2.47
N ASP A 35 -6.60 -16.90 2.04
CA ASP A 35 -7.38 -15.68 2.24
C ASP A 35 -8.83 -16.04 2.60
N GLN A 36 -9.42 -15.28 3.52
CA GLN A 36 -10.81 -15.48 3.91
C GLN A 36 -11.82 -15.06 2.83
N PHE A 37 -11.36 -14.33 1.81
CA PHE A 37 -12.16 -13.86 0.69
C PHE A 37 -11.59 -14.33 -0.66
N ALA A 38 -12.28 -14.01 -1.74
CA ALA A 38 -11.78 -14.20 -3.09
C ALA A 38 -10.57 -13.27 -3.36
N ILE A 39 -9.65 -13.71 -4.21
CA ILE A 39 -8.53 -12.85 -4.64
C ILE A 39 -9.07 -11.62 -5.37
N GLY A 40 -8.53 -10.45 -5.05
CA GLY A 40 -9.00 -9.18 -5.61
C GLY A 40 -10.28 -8.63 -4.96
N HIS A 41 -10.71 -9.18 -3.81
CA HIS A 41 -11.85 -8.65 -3.05
C HIS A 41 -11.66 -7.18 -2.67
N ASP A 42 -12.76 -6.47 -2.44
CA ASP A 42 -12.82 -5.05 -2.11
C ASP A 42 -12.86 -4.73 -0.59
N ARG A 43 -12.70 -5.74 0.27
CA ARG A 43 -12.87 -5.61 1.72
C ARG A 43 -11.65 -5.11 2.47
N GLY A 44 -10.48 -5.15 1.84
CA GLY A 44 -9.19 -4.74 2.42
C GLY A 44 -8.68 -3.42 1.87
N SER A 45 -7.34 -3.37 1.71
CA SER A 45 -6.61 -2.16 1.29
C SER A 45 -5.98 -2.29 -0.10
N SER A 46 -6.06 -3.46 -0.75
CA SER A 46 -5.32 -3.73 -2.00
C SER A 46 -6.13 -3.54 -3.27
N HIS A 47 -7.45 -3.32 -3.18
CA HIS A 47 -8.37 -3.18 -4.31
C HIS A 47 -8.37 -1.79 -4.94
N GLY A 48 -8.95 -1.69 -6.13
CA GLY A 48 -9.21 -0.46 -6.87
C GLY A 48 -8.28 -0.24 -8.06
N PRO A 49 -8.60 0.73 -8.95
CA PRO A 49 -7.93 0.87 -10.24
C PRO A 49 -6.49 1.34 -10.13
N SER A 50 -6.15 2.15 -9.11
CA SER A 50 -4.84 2.79 -9.07
C SER A 50 -4.28 2.99 -7.67
N ARG A 51 -2.94 2.99 -7.58
CA ARG A 51 -2.14 3.45 -6.43
C ARG A 51 -0.97 4.29 -6.93
N ILE A 52 -0.47 5.19 -6.07
CA ILE A 52 0.73 5.98 -6.35
C ILE A 52 1.97 5.15 -6.05
N ILE A 53 2.97 5.24 -6.93
CA ILE A 53 4.36 4.90 -6.61
C ILE A 53 5.22 6.16 -6.77
N ARG A 54 6.08 6.44 -5.79
CA ARG A 54 6.86 7.67 -5.72
C ARG A 54 8.11 7.51 -4.86
N LEU A 55 9.08 8.42 -5.04
CA LEU A 55 10.29 8.53 -4.22
C LEU A 55 10.20 9.65 -3.18
N ALA A 56 9.11 10.43 -3.14
CA ALA A 56 8.92 11.55 -2.22
C ALA A 56 8.64 11.06 -0.79
N TYR A 57 9.70 10.88 -0.05
CA TYR A 57 9.74 10.56 1.36
C TYR A 57 10.74 11.45 2.09
N ASP A 58 10.52 11.64 3.37
CA ASP A 58 11.35 12.41 4.30
C ASP A 58 12.55 11.63 4.84
N SER A 59 12.71 10.38 4.44
CA SER A 59 13.79 9.51 4.92
C SER A 59 14.40 8.64 3.82
N LEU A 60 15.71 8.42 3.92
CA LEU A 60 16.52 7.70 2.92
C LEU A 60 16.18 6.21 2.84
N ASP A 61 15.80 5.58 3.94
CA ASP A 61 15.38 4.18 4.00
C ASP A 61 14.12 3.94 3.15
N TYR A 62 13.09 4.81 3.28
CA TYR A 62 11.92 4.73 2.40
C TYR A 62 12.25 4.99 0.93
N VAL A 63 13.16 5.94 0.63
CA VAL A 63 13.59 6.18 -0.76
C VAL A 63 14.31 4.96 -1.32
N ALA A 64 15.19 4.33 -0.54
CA ALA A 64 15.90 3.12 -0.95
C ALA A 64 14.92 1.96 -1.24
N LEU A 65 13.96 1.72 -0.35
CA LEU A 65 12.91 0.71 -0.57
C LEU A 65 12.00 1.04 -1.76
N ALA A 66 11.65 2.31 -1.96
CA ALA A 66 10.86 2.72 -3.11
C ALA A 66 11.60 2.46 -4.43
N ARG A 67 12.90 2.77 -4.51
CA ARG A 67 13.74 2.44 -5.67
C ARG A 67 13.77 0.93 -5.96
N ALA A 68 14.01 0.14 -4.91
CA ALA A 68 13.97 -1.32 -5.04
C ALA A 68 12.59 -1.81 -5.53
N SER A 69 11.52 -1.18 -5.03
CA SER A 69 10.17 -1.52 -5.46
C SER A 69 9.91 -1.20 -6.93
N TYR A 70 10.38 -0.06 -7.44
CA TYR A 70 10.32 0.26 -8.88
C TYR A 70 10.98 -0.84 -9.71
N THR A 71 12.18 -1.27 -9.34
CA THR A 71 12.92 -2.34 -10.02
C THR A 71 12.11 -3.63 -10.04
N LEU A 72 11.62 -4.07 -8.88
CA LEU A 72 10.88 -5.33 -8.77
C LEU A 72 9.51 -5.31 -9.45
N TRP A 73 8.80 -4.15 -9.49
CA TRP A 73 7.59 -4.02 -10.31
C TRP A 73 7.90 -4.15 -11.81
N ARG A 74 9.01 -3.57 -12.29
CA ARG A 74 9.45 -3.72 -13.68
C ARG A 74 9.88 -5.15 -14.02
N GLU A 75 10.55 -5.84 -13.10
CA GLU A 75 10.86 -7.26 -13.25
C GLU A 75 9.59 -8.11 -13.37
N LEU A 76 8.58 -7.82 -12.55
CA LEU A 76 7.28 -8.50 -12.64
C LEU A 76 6.58 -8.22 -13.98
N GLU A 77 6.61 -6.98 -14.48
CA GLU A 77 6.11 -6.65 -15.82
C GLU A 77 6.81 -7.48 -16.91
N ALA A 78 8.14 -7.53 -16.86
CA ALA A 78 8.94 -8.30 -17.82
C ALA A 78 8.64 -9.80 -17.76
N ALA A 79 8.48 -10.37 -16.56
CA ALA A 79 8.19 -11.79 -16.36
C ALA A 79 6.77 -12.20 -16.75
N SER A 80 5.80 -11.28 -16.59
CA SER A 80 4.38 -11.58 -16.82
C SER A 80 3.82 -11.09 -18.15
N GLY A 81 4.47 -10.08 -18.77
CA GLY A 81 3.92 -9.33 -19.91
C GLY A 81 2.83 -8.34 -19.54
N ALA A 82 2.46 -8.23 -18.26
CA ALA A 82 1.44 -7.30 -17.78
C ALA A 82 1.98 -5.86 -17.75
N ARG A 83 1.10 -4.88 -17.96
CA ARG A 83 1.41 -3.46 -17.76
C ARG A 83 0.89 -3.04 -16.40
N LEU A 84 1.77 -2.87 -15.44
CA LEU A 84 1.44 -2.61 -14.03
C LEU A 84 1.77 -1.20 -13.59
N LEU A 85 2.91 -0.65 -14.06
CA LEU A 85 3.45 0.63 -13.67
C LEU A 85 3.50 1.59 -14.85
N ARG A 86 2.83 2.75 -14.71
CA ARG A 86 2.83 3.82 -15.70
C ARG A 86 3.40 5.10 -15.10
N PRO A 87 4.59 5.57 -15.50
CA PRO A 87 5.08 6.91 -15.14
C PRO A 87 4.15 7.98 -15.69
N VAL A 88 3.82 8.97 -14.88
CA VAL A 88 2.92 10.06 -15.24
C VAL A 88 3.40 11.42 -14.74
N GLY A 89 4.52 11.45 -14.01
CA GLY A 89 4.97 12.59 -13.24
C GLY A 89 4.11 12.84 -12.01
N GLY A 90 4.69 13.50 -11.04
CA GLY A 90 3.98 13.83 -9.81
C GLY A 90 4.49 15.10 -9.16
N LEU A 91 3.63 15.70 -8.37
CA LEU A 91 3.82 17.00 -7.76
C LEU A 91 3.43 16.92 -6.28
N ASP A 92 4.38 17.12 -5.39
CA ASP A 92 4.10 17.43 -3.99
C ASP A 92 3.92 18.93 -3.85
N VAL A 93 2.77 19.42 -3.38
CA VAL A 93 2.48 20.85 -3.22
C VAL A 93 2.09 21.18 -1.79
N GLY A 94 2.35 22.42 -1.39
CA GLY A 94 1.99 22.94 -0.08
C GLY A 94 2.27 24.42 0.04
N ALA A 95 2.09 24.95 1.26
CA ALA A 95 2.49 26.30 1.61
C ALA A 95 4.02 26.45 1.54
N PRO A 96 4.57 27.65 1.40
CA PRO A 96 6.02 27.89 1.28
C PRO A 96 6.83 27.44 2.51
N ASP A 97 6.19 27.42 3.66
CA ASP A 97 6.75 27.02 4.96
C ASP A 97 6.39 25.58 5.35
N ALA A 98 5.92 24.79 4.41
CA ALA A 98 5.59 23.39 4.66
C ALA A 98 6.87 22.56 4.90
N GLN A 99 7.22 22.35 6.18
CA GLN A 99 8.39 21.59 6.63
C GLN A 99 8.54 20.26 5.85
N ALA A 100 7.46 19.56 5.60
CA ALA A 100 7.48 18.30 4.88
C ALA A 100 7.99 18.42 3.42
N LEU A 101 7.85 19.58 2.75
CA LEU A 101 8.44 19.80 1.43
C LEU A 101 9.94 20.01 1.52
N ASP A 102 10.42 20.70 2.55
CA ASP A 102 11.85 20.89 2.80
C ASP A 102 12.55 19.57 3.15
N GLU A 103 11.91 18.73 3.96
CA GLU A 103 12.40 17.38 4.30
C GLU A 103 12.50 16.50 3.06
N ILE A 104 11.48 16.47 2.21
CA ILE A 104 11.51 15.73 0.94
C ILE A 104 12.60 16.27 0.01
N ARG A 105 12.73 17.59 -0.09
CA ARG A 105 13.78 18.23 -0.89
C ARG A 105 15.18 17.84 -0.40
N ALA A 106 15.40 17.87 0.89
CA ALA A 106 16.67 17.44 1.50
C ALA A 106 16.96 15.97 1.19
N THR A 107 15.97 15.12 1.32
CA THR A 107 16.09 13.68 1.01
C THR A 107 16.32 13.43 -0.48
N TYR A 108 15.66 14.17 -1.37
CA TYR A 108 15.91 14.08 -2.81
C TYR A 108 17.36 14.44 -3.15
N LEU A 109 17.89 15.53 -2.57
CA LEU A 109 19.28 15.94 -2.77
C LEU A 109 20.24 14.86 -2.25
N ALA A 110 20.03 14.37 -1.03
CA ALA A 110 20.89 13.36 -0.41
C ALA A 110 20.86 12.01 -1.17
N ALA A 111 19.69 11.65 -1.70
CA ALA A 111 19.52 10.41 -2.46
C ALA A 111 19.85 10.55 -3.96
N GLY A 112 20.18 11.75 -4.45
CA GLY A 112 20.41 11.98 -5.89
C GLY A 112 19.15 11.71 -6.72
N VAL A 113 17.96 12.08 -6.22
CA VAL A 113 16.69 11.99 -6.96
C VAL A 113 16.52 13.29 -7.76
N PRO A 114 16.39 13.23 -9.09
CA PRO A 114 16.09 14.42 -9.88
C PRO A 114 14.71 14.98 -9.56
N PHE A 115 14.61 16.28 -9.36
CA PHE A 115 13.34 16.98 -9.14
C PHE A 115 13.42 18.43 -9.63
N GLU A 116 12.28 19.05 -9.82
CA GLU A 116 12.15 20.47 -10.14
C GLU A 116 11.38 21.17 -8.98
N ALA A 117 11.95 22.25 -8.44
CA ALA A 117 11.22 23.12 -7.52
C ALA A 117 10.46 24.17 -8.34
N LEU A 118 9.14 24.23 -8.16
CA LEU A 118 8.25 25.07 -8.93
C LEU A 118 7.48 26.00 -7.99
N ASP A 119 7.34 27.26 -8.39
CA ASP A 119 6.38 28.17 -7.78
C ASP A 119 4.96 27.97 -8.35
N ARG A 120 4.00 28.65 -7.76
CA ARG A 120 2.60 28.59 -8.17
C ARG A 120 2.41 28.91 -9.68
N ALA A 121 3.08 29.94 -10.19
CA ALA A 121 2.93 30.38 -11.55
C ALA A 121 3.46 29.33 -12.54
N ALA A 122 4.62 28.75 -12.26
CA ALA A 122 5.21 27.68 -13.03
C ALA A 122 4.33 26.41 -13.02
N ILE A 123 3.78 26.03 -11.84
CA ILE A 123 2.86 24.90 -11.74
C ILE A 123 1.61 25.12 -12.59
N MET A 124 0.94 26.26 -12.46
CA MET A 124 -0.31 26.55 -13.19
C MET A 124 -0.07 26.76 -14.70
N THR A 125 1.11 27.22 -15.10
CA THR A 125 1.49 27.31 -16.52
C THR A 125 1.66 25.91 -17.13
N ARG A 126 2.33 25.01 -16.41
CA ARG A 126 2.60 23.64 -16.87
C ARG A 126 1.37 22.74 -16.79
N PHE A 127 0.53 22.95 -15.76
CA PHE A 127 -0.67 22.16 -15.47
C PHE A 127 -1.86 23.08 -15.24
N PRO A 128 -2.47 23.62 -16.31
CA PRO A 128 -3.55 24.62 -16.24
C PRO A 128 -4.85 24.08 -15.64
N GLN A 129 -4.92 22.80 -15.34
CA GLN A 129 -6.06 22.17 -14.64
C GLN A 129 -6.17 22.64 -13.18
N PHE A 130 -5.07 23.09 -12.57
CA PHE A 130 -5.04 23.49 -11.17
C PHE A 130 -5.40 24.94 -10.95
N ARG A 131 -6.09 25.19 -9.85
CA ARG A 131 -6.24 26.50 -9.22
C ARG A 131 -5.62 26.42 -7.82
N LEU A 132 -4.43 26.98 -7.66
CA LEU A 132 -3.66 26.91 -6.43
C LEU A 132 -3.75 28.25 -5.66
N PRO A 133 -3.77 28.22 -4.30
CA PRO A 133 -3.65 29.41 -3.47
C PRO A 133 -2.37 30.19 -3.73
N GLU A 134 -2.37 31.48 -3.38
CA GLU A 134 -1.16 32.31 -3.42
C GLU A 134 -0.08 31.73 -2.52
N GLY A 135 1.18 31.88 -2.93
CA GLY A 135 2.33 31.37 -2.20
C GLY A 135 2.55 29.86 -2.31
N THR A 136 1.68 29.10 -2.98
CA THR A 136 1.90 27.65 -3.16
C THR A 136 3.24 27.38 -3.84
N VAL A 137 3.99 26.42 -3.30
CA VAL A 137 5.21 25.85 -3.91
C VAL A 137 5.06 24.36 -4.13
N GLY A 138 5.88 23.79 -5.00
CA GLY A 138 5.83 22.38 -5.29
C GLY A 138 7.16 21.78 -5.69
N LEU A 139 7.28 20.48 -5.49
CA LEU A 139 8.39 19.64 -5.97
C LEU A 139 7.83 18.68 -7.01
N TYR A 140 8.24 18.86 -8.26
CA TYR A 140 7.87 17.96 -9.35
C TYR A 140 8.95 16.88 -9.54
N GLN A 141 8.52 15.63 -9.66
CA GLN A 141 9.40 14.49 -9.90
C GLN A 141 8.82 13.63 -11.03
N ALA A 142 9.61 13.41 -12.07
CA ALA A 142 9.15 12.77 -13.33
C ALA A 142 8.79 11.28 -13.17
N ASP A 143 9.47 10.57 -12.25
CA ASP A 143 9.29 9.12 -12.07
C ASP A 143 8.04 8.74 -11.25
N TYR A 144 7.31 9.72 -10.71
CA TYR A 144 6.01 9.39 -10.12
C TYR A 144 5.17 8.57 -11.06
N GLY A 145 4.56 7.51 -10.54
CA GLY A 145 3.80 6.58 -11.35
C GLY A 145 2.49 6.14 -10.74
N LEU A 146 1.66 5.62 -11.62
CA LEU A 146 0.46 4.86 -11.28
C LEU A 146 0.78 3.37 -11.30
N LEU A 147 0.40 2.67 -10.24
CA LEU A 147 0.29 1.22 -10.24
C LEU A 147 -1.17 0.84 -10.50
N ALA A 148 -1.43 -0.03 -11.46
CA ALA A 148 -2.73 -0.64 -11.72
C ALA A 148 -3.04 -1.67 -10.63
N ALA A 149 -3.62 -1.22 -9.50
CA ALA A 149 -3.56 -1.97 -8.24
C ALA A 149 -4.24 -3.34 -8.32
N ASP A 150 -5.46 -3.43 -8.87
CA ASP A 150 -6.15 -4.71 -9.04
C ASP A 150 -5.35 -5.65 -9.94
N ARG A 151 -4.76 -5.10 -11.01
CA ARG A 151 -3.91 -5.86 -11.95
C ARG A 151 -2.61 -6.31 -11.29
N CYS A 152 -2.01 -5.49 -10.41
CA CYS A 152 -0.83 -5.87 -9.64
C CYS A 152 -1.11 -7.11 -8.78
N VAL A 153 -2.20 -7.10 -8.01
CA VAL A 153 -2.58 -8.24 -7.14
C VAL A 153 -2.86 -9.49 -7.97
N ALA A 154 -3.66 -9.36 -9.02
CA ALA A 154 -3.98 -10.48 -9.92
C ALA A 154 -2.72 -11.07 -10.56
N THR A 155 -1.83 -10.22 -11.10
CA THR A 155 -0.57 -10.67 -11.72
C THR A 155 0.33 -11.39 -10.73
N LEU A 156 0.48 -10.87 -9.51
CA LEU A 156 1.28 -11.51 -8.45
C LEU A 156 0.71 -12.89 -8.10
N ALA A 157 -0.61 -13.00 -7.93
CA ALA A 157 -1.26 -14.26 -7.62
C ALA A 157 -1.11 -15.29 -8.77
N ASP A 158 -1.25 -14.84 -10.01
CA ASP A 158 -1.12 -15.72 -11.18
C ASP A 158 0.34 -16.18 -11.38
N GLN A 159 1.31 -15.28 -11.19
CA GLN A 159 2.71 -15.67 -11.24
C GLN A 159 3.08 -16.60 -10.07
N ALA A 160 2.57 -16.36 -8.86
CA ALA A 160 2.76 -17.32 -7.75
C ALA A 160 2.26 -18.72 -8.11
N ARG A 161 1.05 -18.83 -8.66
CA ARG A 161 0.49 -20.12 -9.15
C ARG A 161 1.35 -20.75 -10.24
N ARG A 162 1.82 -19.95 -11.20
CA ARG A 162 2.68 -20.40 -12.30
C ARG A 162 3.99 -21.02 -11.80
N TYR A 163 4.52 -20.52 -10.68
CA TYR A 163 5.70 -21.08 -10.03
C TYR A 163 5.38 -22.17 -8.99
N GLY A 164 4.12 -22.62 -8.89
CA GLY A 164 3.73 -23.78 -8.09
C GLY A 164 3.12 -23.44 -6.72
N ALA A 165 2.90 -22.17 -6.38
CA ALA A 165 2.16 -21.84 -5.16
C ALA A 165 0.69 -22.26 -5.26
N THR A 166 0.16 -22.81 -4.19
CA THR A 166 -1.27 -23.08 -4.04
C THR A 166 -1.95 -21.95 -3.30
N ILE A 167 -3.01 -21.36 -3.88
CA ILE A 167 -3.79 -20.28 -3.28
C ILE A 167 -5.16 -20.78 -2.88
N ARG A 168 -5.47 -20.72 -1.60
CA ARG A 168 -6.72 -21.10 -0.94
C ARG A 168 -7.55 -19.85 -0.66
N ALA A 169 -8.27 -19.36 -1.65
CA ALA A 169 -9.18 -18.24 -1.53
C ALA A 169 -10.51 -18.68 -0.91
N SER A 170 -11.19 -17.78 -0.21
CA SER A 170 -12.44 -18.05 0.52
C SER A 170 -12.28 -19.17 1.56
N GLU A 171 -11.10 -19.29 2.13
CA GLU A 171 -10.75 -20.26 3.16
C GLU A 171 -10.16 -19.55 4.40
N PRO A 172 -11.01 -19.09 5.34
CA PRO A 172 -10.57 -18.36 6.51
C PRO A 172 -9.76 -19.26 7.47
N VAL A 173 -8.59 -18.77 7.87
CA VAL A 173 -7.80 -19.39 8.92
C VAL A 173 -8.47 -19.10 10.28
N ARG A 174 -8.83 -20.16 11.01
CA ARG A 174 -9.51 -20.09 12.30
C ARG A 174 -8.54 -20.04 13.48
N THR A 175 -7.51 -20.89 13.44
CA THR A 175 -6.49 -20.92 14.49
C THR A 175 -5.08 -21.03 13.91
N ILE A 176 -4.16 -20.43 14.65
CA ILE A 176 -2.73 -20.47 14.38
C ILE A 176 -2.05 -21.02 15.63
N ARG A 177 -1.18 -21.98 15.47
CA ARG A 177 -0.39 -22.55 16.55
C ARG A 177 1.08 -22.67 16.17
N ALA A 178 1.94 -22.03 16.94
CA ALA A 178 3.37 -22.29 16.86
C ALA A 178 3.68 -23.64 17.51
N THR A 179 4.56 -24.42 16.89
CA THR A 179 5.00 -25.73 17.39
C THR A 179 6.52 -25.75 17.50
N SER A 180 7.08 -26.73 18.21
CA SER A 180 8.53 -26.88 18.34
C SER A 180 9.24 -27.13 17.00
N GLY A 181 8.51 -27.54 15.97
CA GLY A 181 9.06 -27.85 14.64
C GLY A 181 8.54 -26.95 13.52
N GLY A 182 7.74 -25.92 13.79
CA GLY A 182 7.16 -25.07 12.74
C GLY A 182 5.86 -24.43 13.18
N VAL A 183 4.87 -24.44 12.30
CA VAL A 183 3.54 -23.83 12.53
C VAL A 183 2.43 -24.74 12.02
N GLU A 184 1.27 -24.61 12.64
CA GLU A 184 0.05 -25.29 12.24
C GLU A 184 -1.07 -24.24 12.09
N LEU A 185 -1.78 -24.30 10.96
CA LEU A 185 -3.00 -23.53 10.70
C LEU A 185 -4.18 -24.49 10.63
N ARG A 186 -5.33 -24.05 11.17
CA ARG A 186 -6.60 -24.75 11.01
C ARG A 186 -7.59 -23.87 10.28
N THR A 187 -8.25 -24.43 9.28
CA THR A 187 -9.40 -23.89 8.60
C THR A 187 -10.61 -24.82 8.76
N ASP A 188 -11.75 -24.46 8.19
CA ASP A 188 -12.91 -25.35 8.14
C ASP A 188 -12.69 -26.54 7.18
N GLN A 189 -11.67 -26.46 6.32
CA GLN A 189 -11.34 -27.50 5.31
C GLN A 189 -10.26 -28.48 5.79
N GLY A 190 -9.50 -28.15 6.85
CA GLY A 190 -8.47 -29.03 7.35
C GLY A 190 -7.41 -28.36 8.22
N VAL A 191 -6.35 -29.13 8.46
CA VAL A 191 -5.17 -28.69 9.21
C VAL A 191 -3.96 -28.72 8.28
N TYR A 192 -3.18 -27.65 8.29
CA TYR A 192 -2.02 -27.44 7.45
C TYR A 192 -0.80 -27.14 8.30
N SER A 193 0.34 -27.73 7.95
CA SER A 193 1.59 -27.56 8.69
C SER A 193 2.75 -27.15 7.78
N ALA A 194 3.63 -26.30 8.28
CA ALA A 194 4.85 -25.88 7.57
C ALA A 194 5.96 -25.51 8.53
N ASP A 195 7.16 -25.29 7.97
CA ASP A 195 8.31 -24.80 8.71
C ASP A 195 8.15 -23.34 9.12
N ARG A 196 7.49 -22.53 8.26
CA ARG A 196 7.40 -21.08 8.38
C ARG A 196 5.99 -20.58 8.13
N LEU A 197 5.70 -19.41 8.71
CA LEU A 197 4.45 -18.69 8.49
C LEU A 197 4.74 -17.22 8.19
N ILE A 198 4.05 -16.65 7.21
CA ILE A 198 3.98 -15.20 6.99
C ILE A 198 2.56 -14.73 7.30
N LEU A 199 2.43 -13.76 8.21
CA LEU A 199 1.17 -13.10 8.53
C LEU A 199 1.14 -11.74 7.83
N SER A 200 0.29 -11.59 6.82
CA SER A 200 0.10 -10.37 6.01
C SER A 200 -1.38 -10.04 5.81
N ALA A 201 -2.18 -10.27 6.86
CA ALA A 201 -3.64 -10.25 6.82
C ALA A 201 -4.27 -8.83 6.88
N GLY A 202 -3.48 -7.77 6.64
CA GLY A 202 -3.96 -6.40 6.60
C GLY A 202 -4.73 -6.02 7.86
N SER A 203 -5.96 -5.52 7.72
CA SER A 203 -6.78 -5.09 8.86
C SER A 203 -7.12 -6.22 9.86
N TRP A 204 -7.03 -7.47 9.45
CA TRP A 204 -7.32 -8.63 10.30
C TRP A 204 -6.09 -9.21 11.02
N ILE A 205 -4.92 -8.56 10.91
CA ILE A 205 -3.69 -9.12 11.49
C ILE A 205 -3.70 -9.12 13.03
N GLY A 206 -4.27 -8.09 13.67
CA GLY A 206 -4.31 -7.98 15.14
C GLY A 206 -4.96 -9.19 15.82
N PRO A 207 -6.20 -9.59 15.46
CA PRO A 207 -6.82 -10.79 16.00
C PRO A 207 -6.02 -12.08 15.81
N LEU A 208 -5.26 -12.21 14.72
CA LEU A 208 -4.41 -13.38 14.46
C LEU A 208 -3.15 -13.36 15.34
N LEU A 209 -2.56 -12.19 15.56
CA LEU A 209 -1.38 -12.03 16.42
C LEU A 209 -1.70 -12.33 17.89
N ARG A 210 -2.88 -11.96 18.39
CA ARG A 210 -3.33 -12.30 19.75
C ARG A 210 -3.41 -13.80 20.00
N GLN A 211 -3.63 -14.63 18.97
CA GLN A 211 -3.55 -16.10 19.11
C GLN A 211 -2.12 -16.61 19.34
N LEU A 212 -1.12 -15.74 19.15
CA LEU A 212 0.30 -16.02 19.34
C LEU A 212 0.88 -15.22 20.51
N ASP A 213 0.03 -14.76 21.43
CA ASP A 213 0.40 -13.97 22.61
C ASP A 213 1.12 -12.65 22.26
N LEU A 214 0.80 -12.07 21.09
CA LEU A 214 1.32 -10.77 20.64
C LEU A 214 0.18 -9.81 20.39
N ASP A 215 0.11 -8.74 21.17
CA ASP A 215 -0.80 -7.62 20.91
C ASP A 215 -0.01 -6.39 20.45
N LEU A 216 -0.50 -5.74 19.41
CA LEU A 216 0.14 -4.58 18.80
C LEU A 216 -0.86 -3.43 18.75
N PRO A 217 -0.43 -2.17 18.97
CA PRO A 217 -1.29 -1.00 18.98
C PRO A 217 -1.73 -0.60 17.57
N LEU A 218 -2.44 -1.51 16.89
CA LEU A 218 -2.96 -1.30 15.55
C LEU A 218 -4.39 -0.76 15.60
N THR A 219 -4.65 0.25 14.79
CA THR A 219 -6.00 0.77 14.55
C THR A 219 -6.39 0.58 13.09
N VAL A 220 -7.68 0.42 12.83
CA VAL A 220 -8.19 0.35 11.46
C VAL A 220 -9.05 1.58 11.20
N GLN A 221 -8.70 2.34 10.15
CA GLN A 221 -9.50 3.48 9.68
C GLN A 221 -10.24 3.13 8.39
N LYS A 222 -11.48 3.57 8.28
CA LYS A 222 -12.29 3.47 7.06
C LYS A 222 -12.12 4.74 6.26
N GLU A 223 -11.29 4.69 5.24
CA GLU A 223 -11.03 5.79 4.33
C GLU A 223 -11.90 5.70 3.08
N GLN A 224 -12.06 6.81 2.36
CA GLN A 224 -12.79 6.80 1.11
C GLN A 224 -12.16 7.68 0.03
N VAL A 225 -12.45 7.33 -1.20
CA VAL A 225 -12.05 8.06 -2.41
C VAL A 225 -13.29 8.37 -3.24
N ALA A 226 -13.27 9.49 -3.97
CA ALA A 226 -14.30 9.82 -4.94
C ALA A 226 -13.70 9.98 -6.35
N PHE A 227 -14.49 9.66 -7.35
CA PHE A 227 -14.16 9.83 -8.77
C PHE A 227 -15.07 10.89 -9.37
N PHE A 228 -14.47 11.95 -9.88
CA PHE A 228 -15.17 13.11 -10.39
C PHE A 228 -15.17 13.12 -11.91
N ARG A 229 -16.31 13.50 -12.51
CA ARG A 229 -16.41 13.73 -13.95
C ARG A 229 -15.67 15.00 -14.34
N ALA A 230 -14.78 14.90 -15.33
CA ALA A 230 -14.14 16.06 -15.95
C ALA A 230 -15.02 16.61 -17.09
N ARG A 231 -15.03 17.96 -17.29
CA ARG A 231 -15.67 18.62 -18.45
C ARG A 231 -14.98 18.24 -19.75
N ASP A 232 -13.64 18.22 -19.72
CA ASP A 232 -12.77 17.75 -20.79
C ASP A 232 -11.92 16.60 -20.25
N PRO A 233 -12.30 15.33 -20.45
CA PRO A 233 -11.55 14.19 -19.95
C PRO A 233 -10.11 14.13 -20.46
N GLU A 234 -9.82 14.59 -21.67
CA GLU A 234 -8.47 14.54 -22.26
C GLU A 234 -7.47 15.38 -21.47
N ALA A 235 -7.91 16.52 -20.92
CA ALA A 235 -7.08 17.37 -20.07
C ALA A 235 -6.66 16.69 -18.75
N PHE A 236 -7.36 15.63 -18.35
CA PHE A 236 -7.13 14.90 -17.10
C PHE A 236 -6.54 13.51 -17.30
N MET A 237 -6.10 13.19 -18.50
CA MET A 237 -5.44 11.91 -18.79
C MET A 237 -3.98 11.88 -18.28
N PRO A 238 -3.41 10.68 -18.06
CA PRO A 238 -1.99 10.50 -17.76
C PRO A 238 -1.09 11.16 -18.81
N GLY A 239 -0.17 12.01 -18.36
CA GLY A 239 0.70 12.82 -19.22
C GLY A 239 0.16 14.25 -19.46
N ARG A 240 -1.10 14.53 -19.10
CA ARG A 240 -1.68 15.87 -19.07
C ARG A 240 -1.86 16.38 -17.64
N LEU A 241 -2.44 15.55 -16.77
CA LEU A 241 -2.52 15.78 -15.33
C LEU A 241 -1.48 14.91 -14.62
N PRO A 242 -0.58 15.46 -13.77
CA PRO A 242 0.31 14.68 -12.93
C PRO A 242 -0.46 14.07 -11.74
N LEU A 243 0.16 13.12 -11.06
CA LEU A 243 -0.23 12.77 -9.69
C LEU A 243 0.04 13.96 -8.76
N VAL A 244 -0.85 14.22 -7.80
CA VAL A 244 -0.63 15.28 -6.82
C VAL A 244 -0.73 14.72 -5.41
N ILE A 245 0.20 15.12 -4.57
CA ILE A 245 0.11 15.06 -3.11
C ILE A 245 0.06 16.49 -2.59
N HIS A 246 -1.07 16.88 -2.04
CA HIS A 246 -1.26 18.19 -1.43
C HIS A 246 -1.08 18.08 0.08
N ARG A 247 -0.10 18.80 0.59
CA ARG A 247 0.21 18.86 2.02
C ARG A 247 -0.52 20.04 2.64
N PHE A 248 -1.52 19.72 3.44
CA PHE A 248 -2.28 20.76 4.14
C PHE A 248 -1.49 21.31 5.32
N PRO A 249 -1.63 22.60 5.66
CA PRO A 249 -0.98 23.17 6.84
C PRO A 249 -1.56 22.57 8.14
N ASN A 250 -0.71 22.42 9.14
CA ASN A 250 -1.08 22.02 10.51
C ASN A 250 -1.82 20.67 10.63
N THR A 251 -1.60 19.74 9.69
CA THR A 251 -2.17 18.39 9.74
C THR A 251 -1.27 17.40 9.04
N THR A 252 -1.35 16.12 9.43
CA THR A 252 -0.70 15.00 8.73
C THR A 252 -1.53 14.47 7.56
N SER A 253 -2.81 14.88 7.44
CA SER A 253 -3.67 14.50 6.31
C SER A 253 -3.13 15.05 5.00
N LEU A 254 -3.27 14.28 3.94
CA LEU A 254 -2.82 14.63 2.60
C LEU A 254 -4.01 14.61 1.62
N GLY A 255 -4.08 15.64 0.78
CA GLY A 255 -4.90 15.58 -0.42
C GLY A 255 -4.18 14.81 -1.52
N SER A 256 -4.89 13.99 -2.27
CA SER A 256 -4.32 13.27 -3.41
C SER A 256 -5.22 13.37 -4.63
N VAL A 257 -4.62 13.67 -5.79
CA VAL A 257 -5.29 13.71 -7.08
C VAL A 257 -4.61 12.76 -8.04
N PHE A 258 -5.41 11.97 -8.74
CA PHE A 258 -4.95 11.01 -9.75
C PHE A 258 -5.58 11.34 -11.09
N PRO A 259 -4.82 11.31 -12.19
CA PRO A 259 -5.39 11.38 -13.53
C PRO A 259 -6.41 10.27 -13.78
N ILE A 260 -7.21 10.42 -14.81
CA ILE A 260 -8.14 9.39 -15.28
C ILE A 260 -7.33 8.15 -15.70
N PHE A 261 -7.53 7.04 -14.98
CA PHE A 261 -6.76 5.80 -15.22
C PHE A 261 -7.57 4.56 -14.79
N ASP A 262 -7.83 3.66 -15.74
CA ASP A 262 -8.63 2.44 -15.55
C ASP A 262 -10.01 2.72 -14.88
N HIS A 263 -10.48 3.97 -14.92
CA HIS A 263 -11.77 4.45 -14.45
C HIS A 263 -12.11 5.76 -15.15
N ALA A 264 -13.40 6.04 -15.37
CA ALA A 264 -13.85 7.21 -16.16
C ALA A 264 -13.70 8.57 -15.45
N GLY A 265 -13.27 8.61 -14.18
CA GLY A 265 -13.20 9.85 -13.40
C GLY A 265 -11.81 10.16 -12.86
N VAL A 266 -11.60 11.44 -12.55
CA VAL A 266 -10.46 11.93 -11.78
C VAL A 266 -10.64 11.47 -10.34
N LYS A 267 -9.70 10.68 -9.82
CA LYS A 267 -9.76 10.18 -8.45
C LYS A 267 -9.20 11.22 -7.49
N VAL A 268 -9.97 11.53 -6.46
CA VAL A 268 -9.60 12.48 -5.41
C VAL A 268 -9.76 11.83 -4.05
N MET A 269 -8.83 12.13 -3.15
CA MET A 269 -8.82 11.61 -1.78
C MET A 269 -8.26 12.67 -0.83
N ILE A 270 -8.76 12.68 0.40
CA ILE A 270 -8.09 13.22 1.58
C ILE A 270 -7.91 12.04 2.52
N ASP A 271 -6.69 11.72 2.90
CA ASP A 271 -6.39 10.58 3.76
C ASP A 271 -6.42 10.94 5.26
N ARG A 272 -6.48 9.91 6.10
CA ARG A 272 -6.44 10.04 7.58
C ARG A 272 -7.56 10.91 8.16
N VAL A 273 -8.71 10.88 7.52
CA VAL A 273 -9.90 11.65 7.95
C VAL A 273 -11.11 10.75 8.25
N GLY A 274 -11.00 9.48 7.94
CA GLY A 274 -12.06 8.50 8.17
C GLY A 274 -12.15 8.04 9.63
N PRO A 275 -13.31 7.48 10.03
CA PRO A 275 -13.51 6.96 11.38
C PRO A 275 -12.69 5.68 11.62
N GLN A 276 -12.34 5.45 12.89
CA GLN A 276 -11.83 4.15 13.31
C GLN A 276 -12.97 3.13 13.31
N VAL A 277 -12.69 1.92 12.85
CA VAL A 277 -13.65 0.83 12.74
C VAL A 277 -13.05 -0.49 13.23
N ALA A 278 -13.88 -1.45 13.57
CA ALA A 278 -13.42 -2.81 13.84
C ALA A 278 -12.90 -3.48 12.54
N PRO A 279 -11.91 -4.39 12.62
CA PRO A 279 -11.45 -5.15 11.46
C PRO A 279 -12.58 -5.85 10.68
N ASP A 280 -13.54 -6.41 11.39
CA ASP A 280 -14.68 -7.15 10.83
C ASP A 280 -15.92 -6.31 10.59
N ASP A 281 -15.86 -5.00 10.75
CA ASP A 281 -16.99 -4.11 10.50
C ASP A 281 -17.54 -4.35 9.09
N PRO A 282 -18.81 -4.78 8.95
CA PRO A 282 -19.41 -5.02 7.66
C PRO A 282 -19.77 -3.74 6.90
N ASP A 283 -19.78 -2.58 7.59
CA ASP A 283 -20.20 -1.31 7.00
C ASP A 283 -19.24 -0.85 5.91
N ARG A 284 -19.76 -0.76 4.71
CA ARG A 284 -19.10 -0.29 3.50
C ARG A 284 -19.74 0.99 2.96
N SER A 285 -20.67 1.56 3.71
CA SER A 285 -21.36 2.80 3.32
C SER A 285 -20.33 3.92 3.07
N ILE A 286 -20.70 4.81 2.18
CA ILE A 286 -19.95 6.04 1.91
C ILE A 286 -20.45 7.10 2.89
N ASP A 287 -19.51 7.69 3.63
CA ASP A 287 -19.79 8.81 4.51
C ASP A 287 -20.03 10.07 3.68
N THR A 288 -21.24 10.63 3.81
CA THR A 288 -21.67 11.79 3.03
C THR A 288 -20.92 13.06 3.42
N MET A 289 -20.57 13.25 4.69
CA MET A 289 -19.78 14.41 5.14
C MET A 289 -18.37 14.38 4.58
N LEU A 290 -17.72 13.22 4.56
CA LEU A 290 -16.42 13.06 3.90
C LEU A 290 -16.54 13.28 2.40
N LEU A 291 -17.63 12.85 1.78
CA LEU A 291 -17.87 13.06 0.36
C LEU A 291 -18.04 14.56 0.02
N GLU A 292 -18.75 15.30 0.85
CA GLU A 292 -18.89 16.77 0.73
C GLU A 292 -17.52 17.48 0.86
N ARG A 293 -16.68 17.04 1.81
CA ARG A 293 -15.31 17.56 1.95
C ARG A 293 -14.46 17.29 0.70
N LEU A 294 -14.54 16.08 0.15
CA LEU A 294 -13.85 15.72 -1.10
C LEU A 294 -14.37 16.55 -2.26
N HIS A 295 -15.68 16.80 -2.33
CA HIS A 295 -16.29 17.64 -3.36
C HIS A 295 -15.79 19.08 -3.28
N ALA A 296 -15.78 19.69 -2.08
CA ALA A 296 -15.28 21.04 -1.88
C ALA A 296 -13.79 21.15 -2.28
N TYR A 297 -12.96 20.22 -1.78
CA TYR A 297 -11.54 20.17 -2.12
C TYR A 297 -11.30 20.03 -3.63
N ALA A 298 -12.03 19.13 -4.29
CA ALA A 298 -11.92 18.93 -5.74
C ALA A 298 -12.36 20.16 -6.54
N ALA A 299 -13.45 20.83 -6.15
CA ALA A 299 -13.96 22.03 -6.80
C ALA A 299 -12.99 23.23 -6.67
N ASP A 300 -12.35 23.37 -5.51
CA ASP A 300 -11.37 24.42 -5.27
C ASP A 300 -10.09 24.21 -6.07
N LEU A 301 -9.58 22.98 -6.09
CA LEU A 301 -8.30 22.66 -6.70
C LEU A 301 -8.38 22.49 -8.22
N LEU A 302 -9.49 21.93 -8.73
CA LEU A 302 -9.66 21.46 -10.12
C LEU A 302 -10.94 22.02 -10.76
N PRO A 303 -10.99 23.30 -11.15
CA PRO A 303 -12.19 23.94 -11.71
C PRO A 303 -12.69 23.31 -13.01
N GLY A 304 -11.88 22.49 -13.67
CA GLY A 304 -12.28 21.71 -14.85
C GLY A 304 -13.17 20.50 -14.56
N LEU A 305 -13.43 20.16 -13.28
CA LEU A 305 -14.40 19.12 -12.91
C LEU A 305 -15.84 19.66 -12.99
N THR A 306 -16.81 18.77 -13.21
CA THR A 306 -18.24 19.15 -13.28
C THR A 306 -18.89 19.25 -11.90
N GLY A 307 -18.24 18.73 -10.86
CA GLY A 307 -18.83 18.49 -9.55
C GLY A 307 -19.59 17.16 -9.43
N GLU A 308 -19.89 16.49 -10.53
CA GLU A 308 -20.55 15.17 -10.50
C GLU A 308 -19.57 14.09 -9.98
N ILE A 309 -19.98 13.40 -8.91
CA ILE A 309 -19.28 12.22 -8.40
C ILE A 309 -19.86 11.00 -9.10
N ILE A 310 -19.07 10.34 -9.94
CA ILE A 310 -19.49 9.18 -10.73
C ILE A 310 -19.27 7.85 -10.00
N ALA A 311 -18.43 7.85 -8.98
CA ALA A 311 -18.23 6.72 -8.06
C ALA A 311 -17.59 7.18 -6.76
N ALA A 312 -17.86 6.45 -5.69
CA ALA A 312 -17.12 6.56 -4.43
C ALA A 312 -16.86 5.14 -3.89
N VAL A 313 -15.68 4.95 -3.28
CA VAL A 313 -15.24 3.65 -2.78
C VAL A 313 -14.61 3.84 -1.42
N SER A 314 -14.96 2.97 -0.45
CA SER A 314 -14.29 2.91 0.83
C SER A 314 -13.16 1.89 0.81
N CYS A 315 -12.10 2.16 1.57
CA CYS A 315 -11.00 1.23 1.82
C CYS A 315 -10.60 1.27 3.30
N ARG A 316 -9.70 0.39 3.72
CA ARG A 316 -9.24 0.32 5.09
C ARG A 316 -7.76 0.61 5.18
N TYR A 317 -7.36 1.45 6.14
CA TYR A 317 -5.98 1.64 6.53
C TYR A 317 -5.75 0.93 7.87
N THR A 318 -4.72 0.12 7.96
CA THR A 318 -4.23 -0.42 9.22
C THR A 318 -3.08 0.47 9.66
N MET A 319 -3.29 1.20 10.75
CA MET A 319 -2.39 2.24 11.21
C MET A 319 -1.58 1.75 12.41
N THR A 320 -0.32 2.08 12.43
CA THR A 320 0.56 2.06 13.61
C THR A 320 0.60 3.47 14.23
N PRO A 321 0.94 3.62 15.52
CA PRO A 321 0.99 4.94 16.16
C PRO A 321 1.96 5.93 15.52
N ASP A 322 3.06 5.43 14.96
CA ASP A 322 4.11 6.20 14.29
C ASP A 322 4.02 6.19 12.76
N GLU A 323 2.94 5.63 12.23
CA GLU A 323 2.68 5.49 10.79
C GLU A 323 3.75 4.69 10.00
N HIS A 324 4.72 4.07 10.68
CA HIS A 324 5.71 3.20 10.06
C HIS A 324 5.21 1.77 9.91
N PHE A 325 5.80 1.03 8.99
CA PHE A 325 5.48 -0.37 8.75
C PHE A 325 5.87 -1.26 9.93
N ILE A 326 5.30 -2.47 9.98
CA ILE A 326 5.80 -3.56 10.79
C ILE A 326 6.24 -4.66 9.83
N ILE A 327 7.53 -4.99 9.88
CA ILE A 327 8.15 -6.10 9.14
C ILE A 327 9.21 -6.70 10.06
N ASP A 328 8.89 -7.81 10.71
CA ASP A 328 9.80 -8.46 11.63
C ASP A 328 9.41 -9.93 11.83
N ARG A 329 10.23 -10.65 12.56
CA ARG A 329 9.89 -11.99 13.06
C ARG A 329 9.24 -11.89 14.44
N HIS A 330 8.35 -12.82 14.74
CA HIS A 330 7.72 -12.91 16.05
C HIS A 330 8.80 -13.10 17.14
N PRO A 331 8.77 -12.32 18.24
CA PRO A 331 9.86 -12.31 19.22
C PRO A 331 10.09 -13.68 19.93
N VAL A 332 9.02 -14.45 20.12
CA VAL A 332 9.07 -15.77 20.78
C VAL A 332 9.08 -16.89 19.72
N HIS A 333 8.47 -16.69 18.57
CA HIS A 333 8.31 -17.70 17.52
C HIS A 333 8.98 -17.22 16.21
N PRO A 334 10.33 -17.28 16.11
CA PRO A 334 11.08 -16.68 15.00
C PRO A 334 10.79 -17.33 13.63
N GLN A 335 10.09 -18.46 13.60
CA GLN A 335 9.56 -19.08 12.37
C GLN A 335 8.33 -18.36 11.80
N ILE A 336 7.78 -17.37 12.51
CA ILE A 336 6.63 -16.56 12.09
C ILE A 336 7.13 -15.17 11.72
N VAL A 337 6.88 -14.77 10.48
CA VAL A 337 7.17 -13.43 9.95
C VAL A 337 5.88 -12.61 9.98
N ILE A 338 5.94 -11.41 10.53
CA ILE A 338 4.83 -10.48 10.71
C ILE A 338 4.99 -9.34 9.72
N ALA A 339 3.93 -9.04 8.96
CA ALA A 339 3.91 -7.98 7.97
C ALA A 339 2.64 -7.14 8.07
N SER A 340 2.75 -5.93 8.60
CA SER A 340 1.72 -4.90 8.54
C SER A 340 2.27 -3.61 7.90
N PRO A 341 2.68 -3.66 6.62
CA PRO A 341 3.25 -2.52 5.92
C PRO A 341 2.15 -1.68 5.28
N CYS A 342 1.32 -1.05 6.11
CA CYS A 342 0.12 -0.33 5.70
C CYS A 342 0.24 1.18 5.94
N SER A 343 -0.34 1.70 7.01
CA SER A 343 -0.36 3.12 7.42
C SER A 343 -0.68 4.10 6.27
N GLY A 344 -1.58 3.68 5.35
CA GLY A 344 -2.04 4.48 4.21
C GLY A 344 -1.09 4.56 3.02
N HIS A 345 0.16 4.09 3.11
CA HIS A 345 1.13 4.28 2.03
C HIS A 345 1.91 3.03 1.58
N GLY A 346 1.54 1.83 2.04
CA GLY A 346 2.29 0.60 1.85
C GLY A 346 2.24 -0.02 0.46
N PHE A 347 1.13 0.12 -0.29
CA PHE A 347 0.89 -0.64 -1.52
C PHE A 347 2.05 -0.62 -2.52
N LYS A 348 2.63 0.56 -2.76
CA LYS A 348 3.74 0.75 -3.71
C LYS A 348 4.97 -0.10 -3.40
N PHE A 349 5.16 -0.44 -2.13
CA PHE A 349 6.26 -1.28 -1.65
C PHE A 349 5.97 -2.78 -1.76
N GLY A 350 4.78 -3.18 -2.25
CA GLY A 350 4.37 -4.59 -2.28
C GLY A 350 5.38 -5.52 -2.91
N ALA A 351 6.01 -5.12 -4.02
CA ALA A 351 7.00 -5.94 -4.70
C ALA A 351 8.26 -6.17 -3.84
N VAL A 352 8.82 -5.10 -3.25
CA VAL A 352 10.03 -5.22 -2.40
C VAL A 352 9.73 -5.88 -1.06
N ILE A 353 8.56 -5.58 -0.47
CA ILE A 353 8.16 -6.24 0.77
C ILE A 353 7.94 -7.72 0.54
N GLY A 354 7.34 -8.14 -0.58
CA GLY A 354 7.25 -9.54 -0.93
C GLY A 354 8.61 -10.24 -0.96
N ARG A 355 9.65 -9.59 -1.48
CA ARG A 355 11.03 -10.11 -1.46
C ARG A 355 11.57 -10.19 -0.02
N ILE A 356 11.42 -9.12 0.76
CA ILE A 356 11.83 -9.08 2.17
C ILE A 356 11.18 -10.21 2.96
N LEU A 357 9.88 -10.43 2.81
CA LEU A 357 9.15 -11.48 3.51
C LEU A 357 9.63 -12.88 3.12
N ALA A 358 9.93 -13.10 1.85
CA ALA A 358 10.50 -14.34 1.38
C ALA A 358 11.90 -14.58 1.98
N ASP A 359 12.77 -13.56 1.99
CA ASP A 359 14.09 -13.61 2.58
C ASP A 359 14.04 -13.94 4.08
N LEU A 360 13.17 -13.24 4.83
CA LEU A 360 13.00 -13.47 6.26
C LEU A 360 12.47 -14.89 6.57
N ALA A 361 11.54 -15.39 5.74
CA ALA A 361 11.00 -16.74 5.91
C ALA A 361 12.03 -17.82 5.59
N LEU A 362 12.81 -17.69 4.53
CA LEU A 362 13.76 -18.72 4.09
C LEU A 362 15.10 -18.64 4.84
N HIS A 363 15.59 -17.43 5.08
CA HIS A 363 16.96 -17.19 5.54
C HIS A 363 17.05 -16.52 6.91
N GLY A 364 15.93 -15.99 7.43
CA GLY A 364 15.87 -15.26 8.70
C GLY A 364 16.48 -13.85 8.64
N ALA A 365 16.95 -13.41 7.48
CA ALA A 365 17.55 -12.08 7.23
C ALA A 365 17.26 -11.65 5.79
N THR A 366 17.38 -10.36 5.52
CA THR A 366 17.23 -9.76 4.20
C THR A 366 18.36 -8.74 3.95
N ALA A 367 18.66 -8.48 2.69
CA ALA A 367 19.64 -7.46 2.30
C ALA A 367 19.09 -6.02 2.39
N TYR A 368 17.78 -5.86 2.55
CA TYR A 368 17.15 -4.55 2.68
C TYR A 368 17.21 -4.06 4.13
N ASP A 369 17.41 -2.76 4.32
CA ASP A 369 17.33 -2.17 5.66
C ASP A 369 15.87 -2.09 6.11
N ILE A 370 15.55 -2.87 7.15
CA ILE A 370 14.24 -2.91 7.79
C ILE A 370 14.29 -2.48 9.26
N ALA A 371 15.39 -1.88 9.71
CA ALA A 371 15.60 -1.54 11.12
C ALA A 371 14.45 -0.66 11.70
N ARG A 372 13.96 0.30 10.90
CA ARG A 372 12.82 1.15 11.25
C ARG A 372 11.51 0.38 11.48
N PHE A 373 11.36 -0.80 10.90
CA PHE A 373 10.09 -1.55 10.86
C PHE A 373 10.02 -2.68 11.88
N ARG A 374 11.01 -2.78 12.75
CA ARG A 374 11.10 -3.82 13.77
C ARG A 374 10.05 -3.63 14.87
N LEU A 375 9.73 -4.74 15.55
CA LEU A 375 8.76 -4.77 16.64
C LEU A 375 9.27 -4.12 17.93
N ASP A 376 10.59 -4.07 18.14
CA ASP A 376 11.22 -3.53 19.35
C ASP A 376 11.34 -2.02 19.41
N ARG A 377 10.76 -1.30 18.44
CA ARG A 377 10.79 0.16 18.42
C ARG A 377 9.81 0.79 19.43
N PRO A 378 10.18 1.95 20.06
CA PRO A 378 9.42 2.53 21.17
C PRO A 378 7.93 2.80 20.89
N ALA A 379 7.58 3.18 19.66
CA ALA A 379 6.20 3.49 19.27
C ALA A 379 5.24 2.29 19.40
N LEU A 380 5.74 1.06 19.46
CA LEU A 380 4.94 -0.16 19.60
C LEU A 380 4.97 -0.70 21.05
N ALA A 381 5.75 -0.12 21.94
CA ALA A 381 5.98 -0.59 23.31
C ALA A 381 4.86 -0.24 24.31
N GLY A 382 3.67 0.10 23.89
CA GLY A 382 2.58 0.57 24.77
C GLY A 382 1.22 -0.06 24.50
N GLY A 383 1.19 -1.25 23.86
CA GLY A 383 -0.04 -2.00 23.64
C GLY A 383 -0.34 -2.99 24.75
#